data_5bf5bbceba442ee37973be5b01dbb0ee
#
_entry.id   5bf5bbceba442ee37973be5b01dbb0ee
#
_cell.length_a   1.000
_cell.length_b   1.000
_cell.length_c   1.000
_cell.angle_alpha   90.00
_cell.angle_beta   90.00
_cell.angle_gamma   90.00
#
_symmetry.space_group_name_H-M   'P 1'
#
loop_
_entity.id
_entity.type
_entity.pdbx_description
1 polymer ?
#
loop_
_entity_poly.entity_id
_entity_poly.type
_entity_poly.pdbx_seq_one_letter_code
_entity_poly.pdbx_strand_id
1 'polypeptide(L)'
;MIRRSIRHLGLFVCLLCGALVQADAPLDLNAFQGRVVYLDFWASWCGPCRQSFPWMEVLKDTYGPQGLEIVAVNLDRDRADADKFLHQFHPTFDLRFDPEGDLAERFKVQGMPSSVLIDRHGVTRFTHVGFRPVDVRLYEAQVRELLAEK
;
A
#
# COMPACT_ATOMS: atom_id res chain seq x y z
N MET A 1 -9.18 38.30 63.29
CA MET A 1 -8.49 37.15 62.66
C MET A 1 -9.38 36.65 61.51
N ILE A 2 -9.08 37.06 60.27
CA ILE A 2 -9.89 36.77 59.10
C ILE A 2 -9.07 35.75 58.25
N ARG A 3 -9.52 34.49 58.20
CA ARG A 3 -8.94 33.44 57.37
C ARG A 3 -9.53 33.57 55.96
N ARG A 4 -8.68 34.01 55.01
CA ARG A 4 -8.98 33.99 53.56
C ARG A 4 -8.82 32.57 53.03
N SER A 5 -9.93 31.96 52.62
CA SER A 5 -9.97 30.68 51.86
C SER A 5 -9.66 30.95 50.40
N ILE A 6 -8.52 30.45 49.92
CA ILE A 6 -8.15 30.51 48.50
C ILE A 6 -8.77 29.28 47.83
N ARG A 7 -9.80 29.53 47.02
CA ARG A 7 -10.41 28.48 46.15
C ARG A 7 -9.51 28.35 44.92
N HIS A 8 -8.80 27.22 44.82
CA HIS A 8 -8.10 26.84 43.60
C HIS A 8 -9.11 26.45 42.55
N LEU A 9 -9.28 27.31 41.55
CA LEU A 9 -10.05 27.03 40.33
C LEU A 9 -9.15 26.19 39.39
N GLY A 10 -9.31 24.86 39.41
CA GLY A 10 -8.62 23.97 38.52
C GLY A 10 -9.11 24.16 37.09
N LEU A 11 -8.25 24.73 36.26
CA LEU A 11 -8.46 24.82 34.82
C LEU A 11 -8.28 23.42 34.18
N PHE A 12 -9.39 22.75 33.92
CA PHE A 12 -9.40 21.48 33.21
C PHE A 12 -9.20 21.76 31.72
N VAL A 13 -7.94 21.70 31.25
CA VAL A 13 -7.62 21.78 29.84
C VAL A 13 -7.97 20.45 29.22
N CYS A 14 -9.15 20.37 28.59
CA CYS A 14 -9.55 19.24 27.77
C CYS A 14 -8.71 19.23 26.49
N LEU A 15 -7.63 18.43 26.46
CA LEU A 15 -6.91 18.16 25.21
C LEU A 15 -7.84 17.33 24.32
N LEU A 16 -8.52 18.01 23.40
CA LEU A 16 -9.16 17.38 22.24
C LEU A 16 -8.03 16.82 21.36
N CYS A 17 -7.67 15.54 21.59
CA CYS A 17 -6.87 14.76 20.68
C CYS A 17 -7.72 14.51 19.44
N GLY A 18 -7.75 15.47 18.52
CA GLY A 18 -8.30 15.29 17.20
C GLY A 18 -7.48 14.22 16.48
N ALA A 19 -8.05 13.03 16.32
CA ALA A 19 -7.51 12.07 15.39
C ALA A 19 -7.51 12.73 14.00
N LEU A 20 -6.33 13.14 13.54
CA LEU A 20 -6.13 13.55 12.16
C LEU A 20 -6.46 12.29 11.32
N VAL A 21 -7.62 12.31 10.67
CA VAL A 21 -7.92 11.39 9.57
C VAL A 21 -6.88 11.74 8.50
N GLN A 22 -5.83 10.95 8.44
CA GLN A 22 -4.88 11.03 7.36
C GLN A 22 -5.64 10.57 6.11
N ALA A 23 -6.05 11.51 5.29
CA ALA A 23 -6.43 11.21 3.92
C ALA A 23 -5.20 10.58 3.26
N ASP A 24 -5.37 9.40 2.68
CA ASP A 24 -4.26 8.75 1.99
C ASP A 24 -3.73 9.70 0.92
N ALA A 25 -2.47 10.13 1.08
CA ALA A 25 -1.86 11.06 0.13
C ALA A 25 -1.80 10.39 -1.25
N PRO A 26 -2.04 11.14 -2.34
CA PRO A 26 -1.91 10.59 -3.69
C PRO A 26 -0.57 9.90 -3.86
N LEU A 27 -0.56 8.74 -4.54
CA LEU A 27 0.67 8.01 -4.80
C LEU A 27 1.59 8.87 -5.68
N ASP A 28 2.66 9.39 -5.07
CA ASP A 28 3.73 10.08 -5.77
C ASP A 28 4.85 9.10 -6.10
N LEU A 29 4.95 8.72 -7.38
CA LEU A 29 6.00 7.83 -7.85
C LEU A 29 7.41 8.45 -7.74
N ASN A 30 7.53 9.77 -7.64
CA ASN A 30 8.83 10.42 -7.45
C ASN A 30 9.46 10.04 -6.09
N ALA A 31 8.64 9.68 -5.09
CA ALA A 31 9.12 9.19 -3.81
C ALA A 31 9.91 7.86 -3.93
N PHE A 32 9.73 7.13 -5.03
CA PHE A 32 10.37 5.84 -5.30
C PHE A 32 11.48 5.93 -6.36
N GLN A 33 11.95 7.14 -6.71
CA GLN A 33 13.05 7.27 -7.66
C GLN A 33 14.28 6.46 -7.22
N GLY A 34 14.89 5.76 -8.18
CA GLY A 34 16.01 4.86 -7.93
C GLY A 34 15.62 3.49 -7.41
N ARG A 35 14.32 3.23 -7.18
CA ARG A 35 13.77 1.94 -6.75
C ARG A 35 12.94 1.30 -7.86
N VAL A 36 12.93 -0.02 -7.89
CA VAL A 36 11.96 -0.78 -8.69
C VAL A 36 10.66 -0.89 -7.88
N VAL A 37 9.51 -0.57 -8.49
CA VAL A 37 8.22 -0.63 -7.80
C VAL A 37 7.37 -1.74 -8.39
N TYR A 38 6.88 -2.63 -7.53
CA TYR A 38 5.80 -3.56 -7.82
C TYR A 38 4.51 -2.97 -7.26
N LEU A 39 3.72 -2.34 -8.14
CA LEU A 39 2.44 -1.72 -7.80
C LEU A 39 1.33 -2.73 -8.05
N ASP A 40 0.60 -3.15 -7.02
CA ASP A 40 -0.49 -4.14 -7.10
C ASP A 40 -1.84 -3.52 -6.74
N PHE A 41 -2.83 -3.71 -7.59
CA PHE A 41 -4.22 -3.27 -7.35
C PHE A 41 -5.05 -4.46 -6.89
N TRP A 42 -5.72 -4.31 -5.75
CA TRP A 42 -6.46 -5.39 -5.10
C TRP A 42 -7.76 -4.92 -4.44
N ALA A 43 -8.62 -5.89 -4.08
CA ALA A 43 -9.80 -5.63 -3.27
C ALA A 43 -10.08 -6.84 -2.35
N SER A 44 -10.80 -6.62 -1.27
CA SER A 44 -11.12 -7.65 -0.27
C SER A 44 -11.90 -8.85 -0.83
N TRP A 45 -12.75 -8.61 -1.82
CA TRP A 45 -13.56 -9.61 -2.51
C TRP A 45 -12.81 -10.36 -3.64
N CYS A 46 -11.57 -9.97 -3.93
CA CYS A 46 -10.77 -10.56 -5.00
C CYS A 46 -10.14 -11.88 -4.54
N GLY A 47 -10.64 -13.00 -5.04
CA GLY A 47 -10.14 -14.32 -4.70
C GLY A 47 -8.65 -14.54 -5.01
N PRO A 48 -8.16 -14.25 -6.24
CA PRO A 48 -6.75 -14.40 -6.58
C PRO A 48 -5.82 -13.47 -5.77
N CYS A 49 -6.31 -12.31 -5.27
CA CYS A 49 -5.54 -11.42 -4.41
C CYS A 49 -5.12 -12.10 -3.09
N ARG A 50 -5.93 -13.03 -2.59
CA ARG A 50 -5.57 -13.85 -1.41
C ARG A 50 -4.35 -14.74 -1.64
N GLN A 51 -4.04 -15.06 -2.89
CA GLN A 51 -2.88 -15.85 -3.26
C GLN A 51 -1.66 -14.97 -3.54
N SER A 52 -1.86 -13.76 -4.10
CA SER A 52 -0.75 -12.84 -4.37
C SER A 52 -0.13 -12.25 -3.10
N PHE A 53 -0.92 -11.98 -2.06
CA PHE A 53 -0.43 -11.33 -0.84
C PHE A 53 0.72 -12.06 -0.13
N PRO A 54 0.62 -13.38 0.18
CA PRO A 54 1.73 -14.11 0.77
C PRO A 54 2.96 -14.16 -0.12
N TRP A 55 2.76 -14.22 -1.44
CA TRP A 55 3.86 -14.20 -2.39
C TRP A 55 4.54 -12.82 -2.44
N MET A 56 3.79 -11.73 -2.39
CA MET A 56 4.34 -10.38 -2.34
C MET A 56 5.19 -10.13 -1.08
N GLU A 57 4.82 -10.73 0.08
CA GLU A 57 5.67 -10.68 1.28
C GLU A 57 7.02 -11.36 1.01
N VAL A 58 7.01 -12.58 0.45
CA VAL A 58 8.24 -13.29 0.09
C VAL A 58 9.08 -12.47 -0.91
N LEU A 59 8.43 -11.85 -1.87
CA LEU A 59 9.09 -11.02 -2.88
C LEU A 59 9.75 -9.79 -2.23
N LYS A 60 9.04 -9.12 -1.32
CA LYS A 60 9.56 -7.98 -0.55
C LYS A 60 10.76 -8.39 0.31
N ASP A 61 10.65 -9.49 1.05
CA ASP A 61 11.73 -9.96 1.93
C ASP A 61 12.98 -10.31 1.13
N THR A 62 12.79 -10.90 -0.06
CA THR A 62 13.91 -11.34 -0.91
C THR A 62 14.58 -10.18 -1.63
N TYR A 63 13.82 -9.26 -2.19
CA TYR A 63 14.32 -8.23 -3.11
C TYR A 63 14.25 -6.81 -2.56
N GLY A 64 13.56 -6.56 -1.45
CA GLY A 64 13.55 -5.25 -0.78
C GLY A 64 14.96 -4.71 -0.47
N PRO A 65 15.89 -5.52 0.09
CA PRO A 65 17.27 -5.09 0.30
C PRO A 65 18.03 -4.75 -1.00
N GLN A 66 17.54 -5.22 -2.14
CA GLN A 66 18.13 -4.95 -3.47
C GLN A 66 17.52 -3.74 -4.18
N GLY A 67 16.50 -3.13 -3.57
CA GLY A 67 15.86 -1.93 -4.11
C GLY A 67 14.45 -2.14 -4.70
N LEU A 68 13.78 -3.25 -4.37
CA LEU A 68 12.36 -3.43 -4.66
C LEU A 68 11.48 -2.75 -3.60
N GLU A 69 10.48 -2.01 -4.06
CA GLU A 69 9.35 -1.57 -3.24
C GLU A 69 8.07 -2.26 -3.70
N ILE A 70 7.24 -2.67 -2.76
CA ILE A 70 5.90 -3.17 -3.04
C ILE A 70 4.90 -2.18 -2.49
N VAL A 71 3.99 -1.75 -3.36
CA VAL A 71 2.89 -0.84 -3.02
C VAL A 71 1.59 -1.52 -3.43
N ALA A 72 0.73 -1.84 -2.47
CA ALA A 72 -0.57 -2.43 -2.74
C ALA A 72 -1.68 -1.39 -2.59
N VAL A 73 -2.43 -1.17 -3.68
CA VAL A 73 -3.51 -0.18 -3.79
C VAL A 73 -4.84 -0.90 -3.67
N ASN A 74 -5.57 -0.60 -2.62
CA ASN A 74 -6.90 -1.16 -2.38
C ASN A 74 -7.98 -0.36 -3.10
N LEU A 75 -8.93 -1.06 -3.73
CA LEU A 75 -10.06 -0.47 -4.46
C LEU A 75 -11.42 -0.74 -3.80
N ASP A 76 -11.46 -1.18 -2.55
CA ASP A 76 -12.72 -1.27 -1.80
C ASP A 76 -13.26 0.14 -1.53
N ARG A 77 -14.55 0.33 -1.70
CA ARG A 77 -15.23 1.58 -1.34
C ARG A 77 -15.31 1.77 0.17
N ASP A 78 -15.47 0.66 0.90
CA ASP A 78 -15.51 0.66 2.37
C ASP A 78 -14.16 0.17 2.92
N ARG A 79 -13.47 1.04 3.61
CA ARG A 79 -12.21 0.76 4.30
C ARG A 79 -12.32 -0.43 5.24
N ALA A 80 -13.48 -0.63 5.88
CA ALA A 80 -13.67 -1.72 6.82
C ALA A 80 -13.57 -3.10 6.16
N ASP A 81 -13.89 -3.24 4.88
CA ASP A 81 -13.74 -4.49 4.15
C ASP A 81 -12.26 -4.79 3.83
N ALA A 82 -11.50 -3.77 3.44
CA ALA A 82 -10.05 -3.87 3.30
C ALA A 82 -9.38 -4.26 4.63
N ASP A 83 -9.77 -3.62 5.73
CA ASP A 83 -9.19 -3.89 7.05
C ASP A 83 -9.44 -5.34 7.50
N LYS A 84 -10.63 -5.89 7.26
CA LYS A 84 -10.92 -7.32 7.53
C LYS A 84 -10.01 -8.27 6.74
N PHE A 85 -9.72 -7.93 5.47
CA PHE A 85 -8.78 -8.69 4.66
C PHE A 85 -7.36 -8.58 5.21
N LEU A 86 -6.89 -7.37 5.49
CA LEU A 86 -5.55 -7.09 6.00
C LEU A 86 -5.27 -7.78 7.34
N HIS A 87 -6.30 -7.89 8.20
CA HIS A 87 -6.20 -8.65 9.45
C HIS A 87 -5.88 -10.15 9.27
N GLN A 88 -6.06 -10.71 8.09
CA GLN A 88 -5.74 -12.11 7.81
C GLN A 88 -4.31 -12.30 7.30
N PHE A 89 -3.75 -11.29 6.63
CA PHE A 89 -2.47 -11.38 5.93
C PHE A 89 -1.34 -10.61 6.63
N HIS A 90 -1.67 -9.56 7.42
CA HIS A 90 -0.71 -8.70 8.12
C HIS A 90 0.46 -8.24 7.23
N PRO A 91 0.19 -7.65 6.04
CA PRO A 91 1.25 -7.27 5.13
C PRO A 91 2.16 -6.21 5.75
N THR A 92 3.45 -6.26 5.38
CA THR A 92 4.48 -5.32 5.85
C THR A 92 4.92 -4.34 4.77
N PHE A 93 4.41 -4.49 3.54
CA PHE A 93 4.64 -3.58 2.43
C PHE A 93 3.72 -2.35 2.48
N ASP A 94 3.98 -1.35 1.65
CA ASP A 94 3.21 -0.11 1.62
C ASP A 94 1.77 -0.36 1.13
N LEU A 95 0.81 0.20 1.87
CA LEU A 95 -0.62 0.09 1.57
C LEU A 95 -1.17 1.47 1.22
N ARG A 96 -1.91 1.54 0.11
CA ARG A 96 -2.64 2.72 -0.34
C ARG A 96 -4.10 2.38 -0.55
N PHE A 97 -4.96 3.39 -0.46
CA PHE A 97 -6.40 3.25 -0.64
C PHE A 97 -6.86 4.21 -1.73
N ASP A 98 -7.59 3.67 -2.68
CA ASP A 98 -8.07 4.35 -3.88
C ASP A 98 -9.56 4.03 -4.08
N PRO A 99 -10.44 4.42 -3.13
CA PRO A 99 -11.86 4.07 -3.15
C PRO A 99 -12.61 4.68 -4.33
N GLU A 100 -12.10 5.78 -4.88
CA GLU A 100 -12.68 6.45 -6.06
C GLU A 100 -12.15 5.85 -7.38
N GLY A 101 -11.02 5.13 -7.33
CA GLY A 101 -10.42 4.46 -8.49
C GLY A 101 -9.55 5.36 -9.37
N ASP A 102 -9.12 6.53 -8.88
CA ASP A 102 -8.32 7.49 -9.64
C ASP A 102 -6.96 6.90 -10.07
N LEU A 103 -6.31 6.18 -9.14
CA LEU A 103 -5.07 5.47 -9.47
C LEU A 103 -5.32 4.30 -10.43
N ALA A 104 -6.38 3.54 -10.19
CA ALA A 104 -6.75 2.43 -11.06
C ALA A 104 -7.03 2.92 -12.50
N GLU A 105 -7.70 4.07 -12.67
CA GLU A 105 -7.91 4.70 -13.97
C GLU A 105 -6.59 5.14 -14.61
N ARG A 106 -5.73 5.83 -13.85
CA ARG A 106 -4.41 6.28 -14.31
C ARG A 106 -3.55 5.13 -14.85
N PHE A 107 -3.58 3.98 -14.19
CA PHE A 107 -2.85 2.78 -14.59
C PHE A 107 -3.65 1.86 -15.53
N LYS A 108 -4.86 2.26 -15.94
CA LYS A 108 -5.74 1.53 -16.86
C LYS A 108 -6.05 0.10 -16.37
N VAL A 109 -6.29 -0.05 -15.08
CA VAL A 109 -6.64 -1.33 -14.45
C VAL A 109 -7.95 -1.86 -15.02
N GLN A 110 -7.94 -3.09 -15.54
CA GLN A 110 -9.11 -3.72 -16.16
C GLN A 110 -9.72 -4.84 -15.32
N GLY A 111 -9.04 -5.26 -14.27
CA GLY A 111 -9.46 -6.35 -13.39
C GLY A 111 -8.51 -6.52 -12.22
N MET A 112 -8.86 -7.38 -11.27
CA MET A 112 -8.06 -7.59 -10.05
C MET A 112 -7.68 -9.05 -9.83
N PRO A 113 -6.45 -9.29 -9.29
CA PRO A 113 -5.41 -8.29 -9.12
C PRO A 113 -4.89 -7.78 -10.46
N SER A 114 -4.37 -6.56 -10.50
CA SER A 114 -3.52 -6.09 -11.59
C SER A 114 -2.24 -5.59 -11.00
N SER A 115 -1.11 -5.96 -11.58
CA SER A 115 0.17 -5.45 -11.15
C SER A 115 0.93 -4.74 -12.25
N VAL A 116 1.67 -3.72 -11.85
CA VAL A 116 2.50 -2.89 -12.74
C VAL A 116 3.91 -2.86 -12.17
N LEU A 117 4.90 -3.30 -12.96
CA LEU A 117 6.30 -3.14 -12.60
C LEU A 117 6.84 -1.85 -13.22
N ILE A 118 7.42 -1.02 -12.36
CA ILE A 118 7.97 0.29 -12.69
C ILE A 118 9.46 0.26 -12.39
N ASP A 119 10.27 0.70 -13.35
CA ASP A 119 11.72 0.71 -13.17
C ASP A 119 12.21 1.89 -12.31
N ARG A 120 13.53 1.96 -12.10
CA ARG A 120 14.19 2.98 -11.27
C ARG A 120 14.01 4.42 -11.79
N HIS A 121 13.60 4.57 -13.04
CA HIS A 121 13.35 5.87 -13.70
C HIS A 121 11.86 6.25 -13.67
N GLY A 122 11.01 5.41 -13.05
CA GLY A 122 9.56 5.65 -12.99
C GLY A 122 8.81 5.22 -14.25
N VAL A 123 9.43 4.44 -15.12
CA VAL A 123 8.83 3.96 -16.38
C VAL A 123 8.15 2.61 -16.15
N THR A 124 6.90 2.48 -16.56
CA THR A 124 6.19 1.20 -16.57
C THR A 124 6.82 0.26 -17.59
N ARG A 125 7.26 -0.91 -17.14
CA ARG A 125 7.94 -1.92 -17.95
C ARG A 125 7.08 -3.16 -18.22
N PHE A 126 6.34 -3.61 -17.21
CA PHE A 126 5.48 -4.79 -17.32
C PHE A 126 4.14 -4.51 -16.64
N THR A 127 3.08 -5.15 -17.18
CA THR A 127 1.74 -5.11 -16.60
C THR A 127 1.14 -6.51 -16.66
N HIS A 128 0.51 -6.94 -15.57
CA HIS A 128 -0.17 -8.22 -15.48
C HIS A 128 -1.62 -8.01 -15.05
N VAL A 129 -2.51 -8.83 -15.58
CA VAL A 129 -3.93 -8.89 -15.16
C VAL A 129 -4.21 -10.28 -14.65
N GLY A 130 -4.69 -10.36 -13.41
CA GLY A 130 -4.86 -11.61 -12.68
C GLY A 130 -3.56 -12.06 -12.00
N PHE A 131 -3.71 -13.06 -11.11
CA PHE A 131 -2.58 -13.73 -10.47
C PHE A 131 -2.76 -15.24 -10.58
N ARG A 132 -1.76 -15.92 -11.10
CA ARG A 132 -1.73 -17.38 -11.19
C ARG A 132 -0.41 -17.90 -10.62
N PRO A 133 -0.44 -18.87 -9.71
CA PRO A 133 0.79 -19.42 -9.12
C PRO A 133 1.79 -19.96 -10.15
N VAL A 134 1.33 -20.39 -11.33
CA VAL A 134 2.22 -20.87 -12.41
C VAL A 134 3.06 -19.76 -13.03
N ASP A 135 2.61 -18.50 -12.94
CA ASP A 135 3.28 -17.33 -13.52
C ASP A 135 4.29 -16.66 -12.56
N VAL A 136 4.35 -17.09 -11.30
CA VAL A 136 5.21 -16.50 -10.27
C VAL A 136 6.67 -16.43 -10.70
N ARG A 137 7.19 -17.46 -11.39
CA ARG A 137 8.56 -17.46 -11.91
C ARG A 137 8.80 -16.38 -12.97
N LEU A 138 7.79 -16.10 -13.79
CA LEU A 138 7.85 -15.04 -14.78
C LEU A 138 7.88 -13.66 -14.08
N TYR A 139 6.97 -13.42 -13.14
CA TYR A 139 6.91 -12.16 -12.42
C TYR A 139 8.21 -11.88 -11.66
N GLU A 140 8.76 -12.89 -11.00
CA GLU A 140 10.02 -12.80 -10.29
C GLU A 140 11.22 -12.56 -11.23
N ALA A 141 11.24 -13.19 -12.41
CA ALA A 141 12.28 -12.96 -13.42
C ALA A 141 12.27 -11.51 -13.90
N GLN A 142 11.10 -10.91 -14.12
CA GLN A 142 10.96 -9.51 -14.51
C GLN A 142 11.40 -8.56 -13.41
N VAL A 143 11.09 -8.85 -12.15
CA VAL A 143 11.61 -8.07 -11.01
C VAL A 143 13.13 -8.09 -10.98
N ARG A 144 13.76 -9.27 -11.14
CA ARG A 144 15.23 -9.39 -11.18
C ARG A 144 15.84 -8.67 -12.37
N GLU A 145 15.18 -8.70 -13.52
CA GLU A 145 15.60 -7.95 -14.71
C GLU A 145 15.73 -6.46 -14.40
N LEU A 146 14.65 -5.85 -13.84
CA LEU A 146 14.65 -4.43 -13.52
C LEU A 146 15.64 -4.07 -12.39
N LEU A 147 15.83 -4.95 -11.42
CA LEU A 147 16.79 -4.74 -10.34
C LEU A 147 18.23 -4.77 -10.82
N ALA A 148 18.53 -5.52 -11.90
CA ALA A 148 19.87 -5.60 -12.51
C ALA A 148 20.21 -4.38 -13.38
N GLU A 149 19.23 -3.62 -13.81
CA GLU A 149 19.43 -2.38 -14.58
C GLU A 149 20.04 -1.29 -13.66
N LYS A 150 20.91 -0.43 -14.24
CA LYS A 150 21.62 0.64 -13.50
C LYS A 150 20.93 1.98 -13.69
#